data_7b4d9d40b091f297c1cc20a933d5b9e9
#
_entry.id   7b4d9d40b091f297c1cc20a933d5b9e9
#
_cell.length_a   1.000
_cell.length_b   1.000
_cell.length_c   1.000
_cell.angle_alpha   90.00
_cell.angle_beta   90.00
_cell.angle_gamma   90.00
#
_symmetry.space_group_name_H-M   'P 1'
#
loop_
_entity.id
_entity.type
_entity.pdbx_description
1 polymer ?
#
loop_
_entity_poly.entity_id
_entity_poly.type
_entity_poly.pdbx_seq_one_letter_code
_entity_poly.pdbx_strand_id
1 'polypeptide(L)'
;YTSTDPFANSPNTGLMLDTFMIHINNITYDGRLAHLLSTRSLGGGIAYVDVLCSNSFQVAVSTSLSTNIVPLPTFSWSVECVTHEMGHNMGSRHTHACAWNGNNTAIDGCGPAAGYNEGCNGPLPQDGTIMSYCHLLSGVGIDFNLGFGPQPGDLIRQRYNDASCNTGVCTPPLCTSLT
;
A
#
# COMPACT_ATOMS: atom_id res chain seq x y z
N TYR A 1 -9.26 5.62 18.40
CA TYR A 1 -9.61 6.81 19.18
C TYR A 1 -10.84 6.50 20.00
N THR A 2 -10.79 6.74 21.30
CA THR A 2 -11.83 6.31 22.24
C THR A 2 -12.83 7.42 22.64
N SER A 3 -12.52 8.68 22.39
CA SER A 3 -13.38 9.79 22.79
C SER A 3 -13.64 10.82 21.70
N THR A 4 -12.67 11.10 20.86
CA THR A 4 -12.81 12.04 19.74
C THR A 4 -11.98 11.53 18.58
N ASP A 5 -12.63 11.21 17.46
CA ASP A 5 -11.95 10.87 16.22
C ASP A 5 -11.58 12.16 15.47
N PRO A 6 -10.29 12.55 15.41
CA PRO A 6 -9.86 13.77 14.73
C PRO A 6 -10.10 13.73 13.22
N PHE A 7 -10.40 12.55 12.66
CA PHE A 7 -10.61 12.32 11.23
C PHE A 7 -12.09 12.14 10.87
N ALA A 8 -13.01 12.21 11.85
CA ALA A 8 -14.43 11.90 11.68
C ALA A 8 -15.10 12.70 10.52
N ASN A 9 -14.68 13.93 10.32
CA ASN A 9 -15.24 14.84 9.32
C ASN A 9 -14.54 14.79 7.95
N SER A 10 -13.58 13.91 7.73
CA SER A 10 -12.92 13.79 6.42
C SER A 10 -13.90 13.22 5.38
N PRO A 11 -14.23 13.97 4.31
CA PRO A 11 -15.23 13.53 3.31
C PRO A 11 -14.67 12.54 2.28
N ASN A 12 -13.35 12.42 2.19
CA ASN A 12 -12.64 11.54 1.26
C ASN A 12 -11.29 11.11 1.84
N THR A 13 -10.66 10.14 1.19
CA THR A 13 -9.35 9.59 1.61
C THR A 13 -8.23 10.62 1.54
N GLY A 14 -8.22 11.51 0.54
CA GLY A 14 -7.18 12.53 0.39
C GLY A 14 -7.14 13.48 1.58
N LEU A 15 -8.28 14.09 1.95
CA LEU A 15 -8.34 14.96 3.12
C LEU A 15 -8.04 14.21 4.42
N MET A 16 -8.43 12.92 4.48
CA MET A 16 -8.09 12.06 5.63
C MET A 16 -6.58 11.86 5.73
N LEU A 17 -5.88 11.62 4.62
CA LEU A 17 -4.43 11.47 4.57
C LEU A 17 -3.72 12.76 5.03
N ASP A 18 -4.13 13.92 4.50
CA ASP A 18 -3.54 15.20 4.88
C ASP A 18 -3.74 15.52 6.35
N THR A 19 -4.95 15.29 6.87
CA THR A 19 -5.26 15.49 8.29
C THR A 19 -4.46 14.53 9.17
N PHE A 20 -4.33 13.27 8.75
CA PHE A 20 -3.54 12.28 9.45
C PHE A 20 -2.04 12.62 9.44
N MET A 21 -1.51 13.08 8.32
CA MET A 21 -0.14 13.56 8.20
C MET A 21 0.14 14.72 9.19
N ILE A 22 -0.75 15.72 9.23
CA ILE A 22 -0.64 16.84 10.17
C ILE A 22 -0.67 16.33 11.62
N HIS A 23 -1.56 15.39 11.93
CA HIS A 23 -1.66 14.82 13.28
C HIS A 23 -0.37 14.08 13.68
N ILE A 24 0.15 13.21 12.81
CA ILE A 24 1.38 12.45 13.07
C ILE A 24 2.59 13.38 13.24
N ASN A 25 2.68 14.47 12.46
CA ASN A 25 3.77 15.44 12.59
C ASN A 25 3.73 16.27 13.88
N ASN A 26 2.61 16.26 14.59
CA ASN A 26 2.43 16.98 15.87
C ASN A 26 2.52 16.06 17.10
N ILE A 27 2.79 14.78 16.93
CA ILE A 27 2.96 13.84 18.04
C ILE A 27 4.34 13.17 17.97
N THR A 28 4.82 12.69 19.12
CA THR A 28 6.01 11.85 19.16
C THR A 28 5.57 10.39 19.11
N TYR A 29 6.13 9.62 18.17
CA TYR A 29 5.95 8.18 18.09
C TYR A 29 7.26 7.50 17.67
N ASP A 30 7.44 6.27 18.11
CA ASP A 30 8.60 5.45 17.73
C ASP A 30 8.23 4.55 16.55
N GLY A 31 8.42 5.05 15.35
CA GLY A 31 8.08 4.36 14.11
C GLY A 31 8.61 5.10 12.89
N ARG A 32 8.67 4.41 11.76
CA ARG A 32 9.13 4.96 10.47
C ARG A 32 7.99 5.21 9.48
N LEU A 33 6.89 4.51 9.66
CA LEU A 33 5.66 4.67 8.89
C LEU A 33 4.48 4.67 9.85
N ALA A 34 3.45 5.44 9.55
CA ALA A 34 2.19 5.45 10.29
C ALA A 34 1.03 5.15 9.33
N HIS A 35 0.11 4.30 9.75
CA HIS A 35 -1.00 3.88 8.91
C HIS A 35 -2.32 4.03 9.66
N LEU A 36 -3.23 4.85 9.14
CA LEU A 36 -4.59 5.00 9.67
C LEU A 36 -5.50 3.95 9.05
N LEU A 37 -6.10 3.14 9.90
CA LEU A 37 -7.05 2.11 9.51
C LEU A 37 -8.47 2.54 9.85
N SER A 38 -9.40 2.48 8.89
CA SER A 38 -10.77 2.92 9.06
C SER A 38 -11.77 1.98 8.40
N THR A 39 -12.88 1.75 9.08
CA THR A 39 -14.04 1.03 8.50
C THR A 39 -14.98 1.95 7.73
N ARG A 40 -14.71 3.27 7.69
CA ARG A 40 -15.52 4.24 6.96
C ARG A 40 -15.46 3.96 5.46
N SER A 41 -16.61 4.01 4.79
CA SER A 41 -16.71 3.78 3.36
C SER A 41 -16.30 5.05 2.58
N LEU A 42 -15.02 5.19 2.31
CA LEU A 42 -14.44 6.32 1.56
C LEU A 42 -13.76 5.89 0.25
N GLY A 43 -13.94 4.63 -0.16
CA GLY A 43 -13.60 4.17 -1.50
C GLY A 43 -12.22 3.52 -1.68
N GLY A 44 -11.42 3.35 -0.62
CA GLY A 44 -10.13 2.65 -0.78
C GLY A 44 -9.05 3.15 0.16
N GLY A 45 -7.81 2.99 -0.26
CA GLY A 45 -6.65 3.52 0.43
C GLY A 45 -5.99 4.67 -0.33
N ILE A 46 -5.03 5.30 0.30
CA ILE A 46 -4.17 6.32 -0.27
C ILE A 46 -2.89 6.44 0.56
N ALA A 47 -1.76 6.60 -0.10
CA ALA A 47 -0.47 6.76 0.54
C ALA A 47 0.43 7.73 -0.22
N TYR A 48 1.38 8.34 0.48
CA TYR A 48 2.53 8.95 -0.19
C TYR A 48 3.49 7.88 -0.67
N VAL A 49 4.10 8.10 -1.84
CA VAL A 49 5.00 7.13 -2.48
C VAL A 49 6.44 7.42 -2.10
N ASP A 50 7.22 6.36 -1.78
CA ASP A 50 8.66 6.43 -1.51
C ASP A 50 9.01 7.34 -0.31
N VAL A 51 8.37 7.11 0.81
CA VAL A 51 8.45 7.96 2.00
C VAL A 51 9.07 7.28 3.22
N LEU A 52 9.60 6.08 3.06
CA LEU A 52 10.39 5.43 4.11
C LEU A 52 11.55 6.34 4.51
N CYS A 53 11.68 6.68 5.78
CA CYS A 53 12.61 7.68 6.33
C CYS A 53 12.26 9.16 6.05
N SER A 54 11.11 9.47 5.47
CA SER A 54 10.61 10.84 5.47
C SER A 54 10.33 11.31 6.91
N ASN A 55 10.48 12.60 7.17
CA ASN A 55 10.13 13.20 8.46
C ASN A 55 8.75 13.89 8.45
N SER A 56 8.01 13.84 7.33
CA SER A 56 6.78 14.59 7.18
C SER A 56 5.66 13.84 6.44
N PHE A 57 6.01 12.90 5.54
CA PHE A 57 5.05 12.27 4.64
C PHE A 57 4.91 10.76 4.85
N GLN A 58 5.47 10.22 5.93
CA GLN A 58 5.52 8.79 6.24
C GLN A 58 4.17 8.21 6.68
N VAL A 59 3.11 8.53 5.95
CA VAL A 59 1.75 8.11 6.30
C VAL A 59 1.01 7.44 5.15
N ALA A 60 0.06 6.59 5.51
CA ALA A 60 -0.94 6.00 4.64
C ALA A 60 -2.29 5.92 5.34
N VAL A 61 -3.35 5.80 4.57
CA VAL A 61 -4.73 5.60 5.05
C VAL A 61 -5.35 4.46 4.29
N SER A 62 -5.98 3.52 4.99
CA SER A 62 -6.83 2.48 4.39
C SER A 62 -8.24 2.59 4.94
N THR A 63 -9.23 2.64 4.05
CA THR A 63 -10.64 2.79 4.39
C THR A 63 -11.49 1.64 3.85
N SER A 64 -12.77 1.64 4.17
CA SER A 64 -13.71 0.58 3.80
C SER A 64 -13.28 -0.80 4.33
N LEU A 65 -12.47 -0.83 5.40
CA LEU A 65 -11.97 -2.08 5.97
C LEU A 65 -13.07 -2.87 6.64
N SER A 66 -13.01 -4.18 6.51
CA SER A 66 -13.89 -5.13 7.20
C SER A 66 -13.26 -5.56 8.54
N THR A 67 -14.09 -5.75 9.54
CA THR A 67 -13.69 -6.38 10.81
C THR A 67 -13.72 -7.92 10.74
N ASN A 68 -14.22 -8.48 9.64
CA ASN A 68 -14.23 -9.92 9.43
C ASN A 68 -12.83 -10.45 9.13
N ILE A 69 -12.45 -11.52 9.81
CA ILE A 69 -11.18 -12.21 9.58
C ILE A 69 -11.38 -13.20 8.43
N VAL A 70 -10.54 -13.06 7.41
CA VAL A 70 -10.49 -13.99 6.27
C VAL A 70 -9.10 -14.65 6.27
N PRO A 71 -9.04 -16.01 6.35
CA PRO A 71 -7.74 -16.69 6.34
C PRO A 71 -7.00 -16.54 5.02
N LEU A 72 -5.70 -16.26 5.06
CA LEU A 72 -4.83 -16.28 3.89
C LEU A 72 -4.74 -17.73 3.33
N PRO A 73 -4.60 -17.88 1.99
CA PRO A 73 -4.42 -16.84 0.96
C PRO A 73 -5.72 -16.30 0.36
N THR A 74 -6.89 -16.60 0.96
CA THR A 74 -8.16 -16.07 0.44
C THR A 74 -8.15 -14.56 0.39
N PHE A 75 -8.63 -13.99 -0.71
CA PHE A 75 -8.68 -12.55 -0.90
C PHE A 75 -9.47 -11.85 0.23
N SER A 76 -8.88 -10.80 0.75
CA SER A 76 -9.49 -9.90 1.73
C SER A 76 -9.16 -8.47 1.37
N TRP A 77 -10.19 -7.64 1.16
CA TRP A 77 -10.01 -6.21 0.91
C TRP A 77 -9.16 -5.52 1.98
N SER A 78 -9.37 -5.89 3.26
CA SER A 78 -8.59 -5.28 4.35
C SER A 78 -7.11 -5.58 4.25
N VAL A 79 -6.73 -6.82 3.90
CA VAL A 79 -5.32 -7.20 3.69
C VAL A 79 -4.78 -6.51 2.45
N GLU A 80 -5.52 -6.58 1.34
CA GLU A 80 -5.13 -5.95 0.07
C GLU A 80 -4.87 -4.45 0.25
N CYS A 81 -5.85 -3.71 0.75
CA CYS A 81 -5.76 -2.27 0.90
C CYS A 81 -4.60 -1.84 1.81
N VAL A 82 -4.44 -2.49 2.97
CA VAL A 82 -3.36 -2.13 3.90
C VAL A 82 -1.98 -2.44 3.32
N THR A 83 -1.79 -3.62 2.74
CA THR A 83 -0.49 -3.99 2.16
C THR A 83 -0.16 -3.20 0.90
N HIS A 84 -1.15 -2.85 0.08
CA HIS A 84 -1.02 -1.99 -1.09
C HIS A 84 -0.49 -0.61 -0.72
N GLU A 85 -1.13 0.06 0.25
CA GLU A 85 -0.69 1.39 0.71
C GLU A 85 0.69 1.36 1.37
N MET A 86 1.02 0.30 2.10
CA MET A 86 2.38 0.08 2.60
C MET A 86 3.38 -0.08 1.46
N GLY A 87 3.00 -0.77 0.37
CA GLY A 87 3.81 -0.87 -0.84
C GLY A 87 4.15 0.49 -1.43
N HIS A 88 3.18 1.43 -1.47
CA HIS A 88 3.42 2.81 -1.89
C HIS A 88 4.41 3.53 -0.97
N ASN A 89 4.21 3.48 0.34
CA ASN A 89 5.15 4.08 1.30
C ASN A 89 6.58 3.55 1.10
N MET A 90 6.73 2.30 0.70
CA MET A 90 8.02 1.64 0.42
C MET A 90 8.50 1.83 -1.03
N GLY A 91 7.93 2.76 -1.78
CA GLY A 91 8.39 3.19 -3.10
C GLY A 91 7.71 2.54 -4.30
N SER A 92 6.88 1.53 -4.12
CA SER A 92 6.21 0.89 -5.24
C SER A 92 5.14 1.80 -5.86
N ARG A 93 5.07 1.81 -7.18
CA ARG A 93 3.94 2.32 -7.94
C ARG A 93 2.97 1.20 -8.27
N HIS A 94 1.79 1.53 -8.80
CA HIS A 94 0.90 0.53 -9.35
C HIS A 94 1.56 -0.26 -10.48
N THR A 95 1.16 -1.51 -10.65
CA THR A 95 1.68 -2.37 -11.73
C THR A 95 1.32 -1.86 -13.12
N HIS A 96 0.25 -1.07 -13.26
CA HIS A 96 -0.16 -0.42 -14.50
C HIS A 96 0.50 0.96 -14.74
N ALA A 97 1.37 1.44 -13.84
CA ALA A 97 2.12 2.67 -14.04
C ALA A 97 3.19 2.52 -15.12
N CYS A 98 3.52 3.63 -15.80
CA CYS A 98 4.61 3.71 -16.78
C CYS A 98 5.97 3.77 -16.09
N ALA A 99 6.33 2.76 -15.29
CA ALA A 99 7.53 2.79 -14.46
C ALA A 99 8.32 1.47 -14.46
N TRP A 100 7.88 0.47 -15.21
CA TRP A 100 8.37 -0.90 -15.10
C TRP A 100 9.11 -1.39 -16.35
N ASN A 101 9.53 -2.65 -16.31
CA ASN A 101 10.17 -3.39 -17.41
C ASN A 101 11.47 -2.79 -17.95
N GLY A 102 12.08 -1.83 -17.22
CA GLY A 102 13.31 -1.15 -17.65
C GLY A 102 13.16 -0.18 -18.82
N ASN A 103 11.94 -0.03 -19.35
CA ASN A 103 11.62 0.81 -20.50
C ASN A 103 10.39 1.70 -20.26
N ASN A 104 10.00 1.90 -19.00
CA ASN A 104 8.88 2.74 -18.58
C ASN A 104 7.51 2.30 -19.16
N THR A 105 7.27 1.00 -19.16
CA THR A 105 5.96 0.41 -19.53
C THR A 105 5.26 -0.18 -18.32
N ALA A 106 4.00 -0.58 -18.47
CA ALA A 106 3.21 -1.23 -17.42
C ALA A 106 3.53 -2.74 -17.33
N ILE A 107 3.40 -3.32 -16.15
CA ILE A 107 3.45 -4.77 -15.93
C ILE A 107 2.12 -5.40 -16.36
N ASP A 108 1.00 -4.78 -15.97
CA ASP A 108 -0.35 -5.25 -16.32
C ASP A 108 -1.26 -4.13 -16.80
N GLY A 109 -2.41 -4.51 -17.35
CA GLY A 109 -3.43 -3.62 -17.87
C GLY A 109 -4.69 -3.52 -17.00
N CYS A 110 -4.68 -4.00 -15.75
CA CYS A 110 -5.87 -4.04 -14.91
C CYS A 110 -6.40 -2.65 -14.57
N GLY A 111 -5.52 -1.69 -14.26
CA GLY A 111 -5.93 -0.31 -14.00
C GLY A 111 -6.67 0.31 -15.18
N PRO A 112 -6.06 0.40 -16.39
CA PRO A 112 -6.75 0.89 -17.59
C PRO A 112 -8.05 0.16 -17.91
N ALA A 113 -8.08 -1.16 -17.78
CA ALA A 113 -9.30 -1.94 -18.03
C ALA A 113 -10.43 -1.66 -17.03
N ALA A 114 -10.08 -1.25 -15.81
CA ALA A 114 -11.01 -0.82 -14.76
C ALA A 114 -11.33 0.68 -14.79
N GLY A 115 -10.79 1.43 -15.77
CA GLY A 115 -11.00 2.87 -15.91
C GLY A 115 -9.99 3.77 -15.18
N TYR A 116 -8.92 3.19 -14.64
CA TYR A 116 -7.84 3.91 -13.94
C TYR A 116 -6.58 3.92 -14.82
N ASN A 117 -6.36 4.98 -15.56
CA ASN A 117 -5.27 5.07 -16.53
C ASN A 117 -4.16 5.98 -16.01
N GLU A 118 -2.95 5.44 -15.92
CA GLU A 118 -1.70 6.18 -15.59
C GLU A 118 -0.80 6.38 -16.82
N GLY A 119 -1.37 6.31 -18.02
CA GLY A 119 -0.67 6.61 -19.28
C GLY A 119 -0.11 5.39 -20.01
N CYS A 120 -0.08 4.21 -19.40
CA CYS A 120 0.40 2.98 -20.01
C CYS A 120 -0.66 1.89 -20.01
N ASN A 121 -0.56 1.00 -21.00
CA ASN A 121 -1.30 -0.25 -21.05
C ASN A 121 -0.35 -1.44 -20.97
N GLY A 122 -0.79 -2.50 -20.29
CA GLY A 122 -0.12 -3.79 -20.23
C GLY A 122 -1.08 -4.92 -20.59
N PRO A 123 -0.60 -6.16 -20.66
CA PRO A 123 -1.46 -7.33 -20.82
C PRO A 123 -2.33 -7.54 -19.57
N LEU A 124 -3.50 -8.15 -19.73
CA LEU A 124 -4.25 -8.64 -18.58
C LEU A 124 -3.58 -9.94 -18.09
N PRO A 125 -3.20 -10.03 -16.81
CA PRO A 125 -2.65 -11.24 -16.24
C PRO A 125 -3.76 -12.27 -15.96
N GLN A 126 -3.38 -13.50 -15.67
CA GLN A 126 -4.31 -14.51 -15.16
C GLN A 126 -4.77 -14.14 -13.75
N ASP A 127 -3.83 -13.72 -12.88
CA ASP A 127 -4.06 -13.28 -11.52
C ASP A 127 -3.23 -12.02 -11.24
N GLY A 128 -3.78 -11.08 -10.46
CA GLY A 128 -3.12 -9.86 -10.07
C GLY A 128 -2.24 -10.02 -8.82
N THR A 129 -1.33 -9.08 -8.64
CA THR A 129 -0.49 -8.93 -7.45
C THR A 129 -0.98 -7.77 -6.58
N ILE A 130 -0.44 -7.62 -5.38
CA ILE A 130 -0.87 -6.60 -4.40
C ILE A 130 -0.87 -5.17 -4.96
N MET A 131 0.09 -4.81 -5.83
CA MET A 131 0.13 -3.44 -6.40
C MET A 131 -0.72 -3.26 -7.66
N SER A 132 -1.56 -4.24 -8.01
CA SER A 132 -2.44 -4.17 -9.18
C SER A 132 -3.86 -3.73 -8.82
N TYR A 133 -4.60 -3.29 -9.82
CA TYR A 133 -6.04 -3.02 -9.72
C TYR A 133 -6.90 -4.18 -10.25
N CYS A 134 -6.31 -5.38 -10.32
CA CYS A 134 -7.00 -6.57 -10.85
C CYS A 134 -8.18 -7.02 -9.96
N HIS A 135 -8.23 -6.62 -8.70
CA HIS A 135 -9.40 -6.84 -7.84
C HIS A 135 -10.68 -6.18 -8.36
N LEU A 136 -10.58 -5.17 -9.24
CA LEU A 136 -11.71 -4.50 -9.86
C LEU A 136 -12.24 -5.22 -11.10
N LEU A 137 -11.52 -6.23 -11.61
CA LEU A 137 -11.87 -6.96 -12.81
C LEU A 137 -12.49 -8.32 -12.48
N SER A 138 -13.74 -8.51 -12.89
CA SER A 138 -14.37 -9.83 -12.80
C SER A 138 -13.57 -10.85 -13.61
N GLY A 139 -13.15 -11.93 -12.98
CA GLY A 139 -12.42 -13.03 -13.63
C GLY A 139 -10.89 -12.90 -13.63
N VAL A 140 -10.32 -11.85 -13.04
CA VAL A 140 -8.88 -11.74 -12.78
C VAL A 140 -8.64 -11.86 -11.25
N GLY A 141 -8.92 -10.81 -10.48
CA GLY A 141 -8.73 -10.82 -9.04
C GLY A 141 -7.26 -10.64 -8.60
N ILE A 142 -7.01 -10.84 -7.31
CA ILE A 142 -5.68 -10.84 -6.70
C ILE A 142 -5.40 -12.21 -6.10
N ASP A 143 -4.24 -12.79 -6.42
CA ASP A 143 -3.70 -13.95 -5.72
C ASP A 143 -2.61 -13.52 -4.73
N PHE A 144 -2.89 -13.61 -3.43
CA PHE A 144 -1.93 -13.28 -2.39
C PHE A 144 -0.69 -14.16 -2.36
N ASN A 145 -0.71 -15.36 -3.00
CA ASN A 145 0.50 -16.17 -3.14
C ASN A 145 1.54 -15.50 -4.06
N LEU A 146 1.12 -14.61 -4.95
CA LEU A 146 2.02 -13.83 -5.81
C LEU A 146 2.65 -12.63 -5.08
N GLY A 147 2.13 -12.25 -3.90
CA GLY A 147 2.60 -11.12 -3.11
C GLY A 147 2.62 -9.81 -3.93
N PHE A 148 3.70 -9.07 -3.84
CA PHE A 148 3.90 -7.85 -4.63
C PHE A 148 4.31 -8.12 -6.09
N GLY A 149 4.64 -9.37 -6.43
CA GLY A 149 5.26 -9.72 -7.70
C GLY A 149 6.75 -9.33 -7.77
N PRO A 150 7.47 -9.76 -8.85
CA PRO A 150 8.94 -9.60 -8.90
C PRO A 150 9.39 -8.13 -8.83
N GLN A 151 8.96 -7.29 -9.77
CA GLN A 151 9.49 -5.93 -9.90
C GLN A 151 9.09 -5.01 -8.72
N PRO A 152 7.80 -4.90 -8.31
CA PRO A 152 7.44 -4.14 -7.12
C PRO A 152 8.08 -4.69 -5.86
N GLY A 153 8.14 -6.01 -5.69
CA GLY A 153 8.77 -6.66 -4.55
C GLY A 153 10.28 -6.41 -4.48
N ASP A 154 10.99 -6.43 -5.61
CA ASP A 154 12.43 -6.10 -5.66
C ASP A 154 12.68 -4.63 -5.30
N LEU A 155 11.85 -3.71 -5.82
CA LEU A 155 11.94 -2.30 -5.49
C LEU A 155 11.71 -2.05 -3.99
N ILE A 156 10.68 -2.66 -3.40
CA ILE A 156 10.39 -2.54 -1.96
C ILE A 156 11.58 -3.05 -1.13
N ARG A 157 12.15 -4.22 -1.47
CA ARG A 157 13.33 -4.76 -0.78
C ARG A 157 14.54 -3.85 -0.91
N GLN A 158 14.75 -3.28 -2.10
CA GLN A 158 15.83 -2.33 -2.33
C GLN A 158 15.64 -1.08 -1.45
N ARG A 159 14.45 -0.47 -1.45
CA ARG A 159 14.15 0.71 -0.63
C ARG A 159 14.35 0.45 0.86
N TYR A 160 13.94 -0.72 1.33
CA TYR A 160 14.17 -1.11 2.72
C TYR A 160 15.67 -1.25 3.04
N ASN A 161 16.44 -1.90 2.17
CA ASN A 161 17.88 -2.11 2.39
C ASN A 161 18.67 -0.80 2.34
N ASP A 162 18.28 0.14 1.45
CA ASP A 162 18.96 1.42 1.24
C ASP A 162 18.48 2.51 2.24
N ALA A 163 17.47 2.20 3.07
CA ALA A 163 16.84 3.14 3.97
C ALA A 163 17.81 3.64 5.06
N SER A 164 18.14 4.93 5.04
CA SER A 164 19.05 5.56 6.01
C SER A 164 18.57 5.53 7.47
N CYS A 165 17.25 5.42 7.67
CA CYS A 165 16.63 5.30 8.99
C CYS A 165 16.52 3.85 9.48
N ASN A 166 16.88 2.88 8.67
CA ASN A 166 16.97 1.48 9.07
C ASN A 166 18.28 1.22 9.82
N THR A 167 18.40 1.82 11.00
CA THR A 167 19.60 1.71 11.86
C THR A 167 19.57 0.51 12.79
N GLY A 168 18.49 -0.27 12.74
CA GLY A 168 18.31 -1.43 13.59
C GLY A 168 19.09 -2.64 13.08
N VAL A 169 20.12 -3.05 13.83
CA VAL A 169 20.58 -4.44 13.75
C VAL A 169 19.38 -5.28 14.20
N CYS A 170 18.79 -6.05 13.30
CA CYS A 170 17.79 -7.03 13.66
C CYS A 170 18.47 -8.06 14.54
N THR A 171 18.33 -7.91 15.87
CA THR A 171 18.90 -8.87 16.81
C THR A 171 17.98 -10.07 16.91
N PRO A 172 18.49 -11.30 16.72
CA PRO A 172 17.71 -12.50 17.06
C PRO A 172 17.22 -12.41 18.53
N PRO A 173 15.96 -12.79 18.85
CA PRO A 173 15.09 -13.74 18.12
C PRO A 173 14.03 -13.12 17.20
N LEU A 174 13.95 -11.80 17.05
CA LEU A 174 12.86 -11.16 16.29
C LEU A 174 12.92 -11.41 14.75
N CYS A 175 14.10 -11.74 14.23
CA CYS A 175 14.28 -12.02 12.81
C CYS A 175 14.07 -13.49 12.40
N THR A 176 13.97 -14.41 13.34
CA THR A 176 13.84 -15.86 13.05
C THR A 176 12.39 -16.34 12.90
N SER A 177 11.41 -15.47 13.10
CA SER A 177 9.98 -15.83 13.04
C SER A 177 9.30 -15.51 11.71
N LEU A 178 10.05 -15.11 10.67
CA LEU A 178 9.53 -14.73 9.36
C LEU A 178 10.02 -15.64 8.21
N THR A 179 10.39 -16.90 8.51
CA THR A 179 10.63 -17.92 7.48
C THR A 179 9.43 -18.82 7.31
#